data_c7fd02805996e76cfbf851cfdb2049d0
#
_entry.id   c7fd02805996e76cfbf851cfdb2049d0
#
_cell.length_a   1.000
_cell.length_b   1.000
_cell.length_c   1.000
_cell.angle_alpha   90.00
_cell.angle_beta   90.00
_cell.angle_gamma   90.00
#
_symmetry.space_group_name_H-M   'P 1'
#
loop_
_entity.id
_entity.type
_entity.pdbx_description
1 polymer ?
#
loop_
_entity_poly.entity_id
_entity_poly.type
_entity_poly.pdbx_seq_one_letter_code
_entity_poly.pdbx_strand_id
1 'polypeptide(L)'
;VLENGSGSPYVDWFYFNPNRLNRQKNWGAYPDEQEKQLLNSGVGSYDAIGYNAWWNLPALPKLNTNTQAVRNFIFEAAEYWLNFGADGWRLDVPSEINDDSFRREFRQRVKAVNSDAYIVGEIWHESQRWLQGDQFDAVMNYLVTAALMGWLIGDNLPSYAFQIGDFHKVLRATNAAQFGDRIDYLLNL
;
A
#
# COMPACT_ATOMS: atom_id res chain seq x y z
N VAL A 1 16.31 -13.15 -10.59
CA VAL A 1 17.19 -11.98 -10.39
C VAL A 1 18.30 -12.33 -9.41
N LEU A 2 17.99 -12.91 -8.25
CA LEU A 2 19.01 -13.22 -7.20
C LEU A 2 20.17 -14.07 -7.73
N GLU A 3 19.90 -15.04 -8.59
CA GLU A 3 20.92 -15.96 -9.15
C GLU A 3 21.61 -15.39 -10.39
N ASN A 4 20.87 -14.67 -11.23
CA ASN A 4 21.33 -14.27 -12.57
C ASN A 4 21.66 -12.77 -12.69
N GLY A 5 21.47 -12.00 -11.62
CA GLY A 5 21.74 -10.55 -11.60
C GLY A 5 21.03 -9.80 -12.74
N SER A 6 21.78 -8.95 -13.42
CA SER A 6 21.32 -8.17 -14.58
C SER A 6 20.95 -9.03 -15.82
N GLY A 7 21.35 -10.29 -15.87
CA GLY A 7 20.98 -11.23 -16.92
C GLY A 7 19.60 -11.87 -16.71
N SER A 8 18.92 -11.58 -15.62
CA SER A 8 17.57 -12.11 -15.38
C SER A 8 16.53 -11.44 -16.26
N PRO A 9 15.60 -12.18 -16.90
CA PRO A 9 14.49 -11.59 -17.63
C PRO A 9 13.49 -10.83 -16.75
N TYR A 10 13.62 -10.94 -15.43
CA TYR A 10 12.76 -10.29 -14.43
C TYR A 10 13.45 -9.11 -13.72
N VAL A 11 14.61 -8.65 -14.20
CA VAL A 11 15.32 -7.54 -13.54
C VAL A 11 14.48 -6.27 -13.49
N ASP A 12 13.74 -5.95 -14.55
CA ASP A 12 12.90 -4.76 -14.64
C ASP A 12 11.55 -4.90 -13.88
N TRP A 13 11.26 -6.09 -13.35
CA TRP A 13 10.05 -6.34 -12.57
C TRP A 13 10.10 -5.73 -11.17
N PHE A 14 11.30 -5.35 -10.72
CA PHE A 14 11.55 -4.78 -9.41
C PHE A 14 12.40 -3.51 -9.53
N TYR A 15 12.37 -2.67 -8.51
CA TYR A 15 13.22 -1.49 -8.43
C TYR A 15 14.58 -1.86 -7.85
N PHE A 16 15.52 -2.28 -8.69
CA PHE A 16 16.89 -2.61 -8.29
C PHE A 16 17.84 -1.42 -8.40
N ASN A 17 18.78 -1.35 -7.46
CA ASN A 17 19.90 -0.42 -7.52
C ASN A 17 20.95 -0.97 -8.52
N PRO A 18 21.19 -0.31 -9.67
CA PRO A 18 22.10 -0.81 -10.70
C PRO A 18 23.53 -0.97 -10.21
N ASN A 19 23.94 -0.19 -9.20
CA ASN A 19 25.27 -0.31 -8.61
C ASN A 19 25.45 -1.57 -7.76
N ARG A 20 24.37 -2.30 -7.49
CA ARG A 20 24.34 -3.48 -6.63
C ARG A 20 23.95 -4.77 -7.36
N LEU A 21 23.36 -4.67 -8.57
CA LEU A 21 22.86 -5.81 -9.33
C LEU A 21 23.91 -6.87 -9.68
N ASN A 22 25.17 -6.47 -9.89
CA ASN A 22 26.24 -7.38 -10.32
C ASN A 22 27.18 -7.80 -9.17
N ARG A 23 26.83 -7.49 -7.94
CA ARG A 23 27.62 -7.96 -6.80
C ARG A 23 27.31 -9.43 -6.55
N GLN A 24 28.36 -10.26 -6.45
CA GLN A 24 28.26 -11.61 -5.92
C GLN A 24 27.82 -11.51 -4.45
N LYS A 25 26.53 -11.52 -4.24
CA LYS A 25 25.93 -11.35 -2.94
C LYS A 25 24.74 -12.26 -2.77
N ASN A 26 24.58 -12.73 -1.55
CA ASN A 26 23.38 -13.42 -1.13
C ASN A 26 22.25 -12.39 -0.99
N TRP A 27 21.54 -12.12 -2.08
CA TRP A 27 20.37 -11.26 -2.08
C TRP A 27 19.21 -12.00 -1.42
N GLY A 28 18.40 -11.32 -0.66
CA GLY A 28 17.18 -11.92 -0.18
C GLY A 28 16.63 -11.35 1.11
N ALA A 29 15.66 -12.06 1.66
CA ALA A 29 14.98 -11.70 2.90
C ALA A 29 15.90 -11.66 4.14
N TYR A 30 17.14 -12.10 3.99
CA TYR A 30 18.12 -12.21 5.08
C TYR A 30 19.32 -11.28 4.81
N PRO A 31 19.21 -9.99 5.15
CA PRO A 31 20.31 -9.05 5.02
C PRO A 31 21.47 -9.43 5.95
N ASP A 32 22.71 -9.14 5.53
CA ASP A 32 23.86 -9.26 6.39
C ASP A 32 23.88 -8.22 7.53
N GLU A 33 24.82 -8.31 8.47
CA GLU A 33 24.85 -7.41 9.62
C GLU A 33 25.07 -5.94 9.25
N GLN A 34 25.83 -5.66 8.19
CA GLN A 34 26.04 -4.29 7.71
C GLN A 34 24.74 -3.72 7.11
N GLU A 35 24.02 -4.50 6.34
CA GLU A 35 22.75 -4.12 5.75
C GLU A 35 21.67 -3.90 6.82
N LYS A 36 21.63 -4.75 7.84
CA LYS A 36 20.75 -4.55 8.98
C LYS A 36 21.05 -3.25 9.72
N GLN A 37 22.34 -2.93 9.92
CA GLN A 37 22.74 -1.67 10.53
C GLN A 37 22.30 -0.47 9.70
N LEU A 38 22.44 -0.52 8.36
CA LEU A 38 21.97 0.53 7.46
C LEU A 38 20.45 0.71 7.55
N LEU A 39 19.68 -0.38 7.47
CA LEU A 39 18.21 -0.33 7.61
C LEU A 39 17.80 0.25 8.98
N ASN A 40 18.43 -0.18 10.06
CA ASN A 40 18.14 0.28 11.42
C ASN A 40 18.53 1.76 11.62
N SER A 41 19.50 2.26 10.87
CA SER A 41 19.87 3.69 10.88
C SER A 41 18.95 4.58 10.03
N GLY A 42 17.95 3.99 9.37
CA GLY A 42 16.97 4.70 8.55
C GLY A 42 17.38 4.85 7.07
N VAL A 43 18.42 4.17 6.64
CA VAL A 43 18.76 4.10 5.20
C VAL A 43 17.70 3.30 4.48
N GLY A 44 17.18 3.83 3.36
CA GLY A 44 16.16 3.16 2.55
C GLY A 44 16.66 1.82 1.97
N SER A 45 15.75 0.86 1.80
CA SER A 45 16.08 -0.48 1.32
C SER A 45 16.81 -0.47 -0.04
N TYR A 46 16.48 0.47 -0.93
CA TYR A 46 17.16 0.61 -2.22
C TYR A 46 18.68 0.75 -2.10
N ASP A 47 19.14 1.55 -1.13
CA ASP A 47 20.57 1.78 -0.89
C ASP A 47 21.16 0.76 0.10
N ALA A 48 20.41 0.38 1.12
CA ALA A 48 20.86 -0.54 2.15
C ALA A 48 21.06 -1.96 1.62
N ILE A 49 20.05 -2.50 0.92
CA ILE A 49 20.03 -3.90 0.45
C ILE A 49 20.00 -4.06 -1.07
N GLY A 50 19.88 -2.94 -1.83
CA GLY A 50 20.00 -2.92 -3.30
C GLY A 50 18.71 -3.07 -4.07
N TYR A 51 17.56 -3.02 -3.43
CA TYR A 51 16.23 -3.00 -4.05
C TYR A 51 15.19 -2.31 -3.16
N ASN A 52 14.14 -1.77 -3.77
CA ASN A 52 13.02 -1.24 -3.01
C ASN A 52 12.20 -2.38 -2.38
N ALA A 53 11.95 -2.25 -1.09
CA ALA A 53 11.09 -3.15 -0.32
C ALA A 53 9.98 -2.36 0.39
N TRP A 54 8.83 -2.97 0.58
CA TRP A 54 7.75 -2.41 1.37
C TRP A 54 8.24 -2.15 2.80
N TRP A 55 8.11 -0.89 3.26
CA TRP A 55 8.55 -0.44 4.60
C TRP A 55 9.97 -0.86 4.98
N ASN A 56 10.86 -0.93 3.99
CA ASN A 56 12.24 -1.42 4.17
C ASN A 56 12.33 -2.87 4.69
N LEU A 57 11.28 -3.69 4.51
CA LEU A 57 11.28 -5.11 4.88
C LEU A 57 11.89 -5.95 3.74
N PRO A 58 13.08 -6.54 3.92
CA PRO A 58 13.79 -7.24 2.83
C PRO A 58 13.01 -8.40 2.21
N ALA A 59 12.12 -9.02 2.97
CA ALA A 59 11.27 -10.12 2.48
C ALA A 59 10.15 -9.66 1.55
N LEU A 60 9.91 -8.36 1.40
CA LEU A 60 8.79 -7.78 0.65
C LEU A 60 9.27 -6.86 -0.48
N PRO A 61 9.93 -7.37 -1.53
CA PRO A 61 10.39 -6.56 -2.66
C PRO A 61 9.20 -5.95 -3.41
N LYS A 62 9.32 -4.65 -3.77
CA LYS A 62 8.29 -3.93 -4.54
C LYS A 62 8.37 -4.28 -6.02
N LEU A 63 7.22 -4.66 -6.59
CA LEU A 63 7.05 -4.77 -8.04
C LEU A 63 7.08 -3.38 -8.69
N ASN A 64 7.74 -3.29 -9.84
CA ASN A 64 7.90 -2.07 -10.61
C ASN A 64 6.69 -1.84 -11.55
N THR A 65 5.74 -1.03 -11.11
CA THR A 65 4.54 -0.69 -11.91
C THR A 65 4.84 0.18 -13.15
N ASN A 66 6.07 0.65 -13.33
CA ASN A 66 6.48 1.30 -14.58
C ASN A 66 6.77 0.30 -15.70
N THR A 67 6.93 -0.99 -15.36
CA THR A 67 7.18 -2.05 -16.34
C THR A 67 5.87 -2.63 -16.86
N GLN A 68 5.66 -2.59 -18.16
CA GLN A 68 4.41 -3.05 -18.78
C GLN A 68 4.12 -4.53 -18.50
N ALA A 69 5.15 -5.37 -18.48
CA ALA A 69 5.00 -6.79 -18.15
C ALA A 69 4.47 -7.01 -16.72
N VAL A 70 4.88 -6.18 -15.76
CA VAL A 70 4.37 -6.20 -14.39
C VAL A 70 2.91 -5.77 -14.35
N ARG A 71 2.55 -4.69 -15.05
CA ARG A 71 1.15 -4.25 -15.17
C ARG A 71 0.27 -5.36 -15.75
N ASN A 72 0.68 -5.93 -16.87
CA ASN A 72 -0.06 -7.00 -17.52
C ASN A 72 -0.26 -8.19 -16.58
N PHE A 73 0.78 -8.63 -15.90
CA PHE A 73 0.70 -9.73 -14.93
C PHE A 73 -0.31 -9.46 -13.81
N ILE A 74 -0.29 -8.25 -13.23
CA ILE A 74 -1.21 -7.88 -12.15
C ILE A 74 -2.65 -7.79 -12.67
N PHE A 75 -2.85 -7.17 -13.84
CA PHE A 75 -4.18 -6.99 -14.41
C PHE A 75 -4.78 -8.32 -14.87
N GLU A 76 -4.00 -9.20 -15.51
CA GLU A 76 -4.44 -10.53 -15.90
C GLU A 76 -4.85 -11.36 -14.67
N ALA A 77 -4.09 -11.28 -13.57
CA ALA A 77 -4.47 -11.92 -12.32
C ALA A 77 -5.78 -11.33 -11.75
N ALA A 78 -5.95 -10.01 -11.82
CA ALA A 78 -7.17 -9.36 -11.36
C ALA A 78 -8.40 -9.80 -12.17
N GLU A 79 -8.27 -9.83 -13.49
CA GLU A 79 -9.33 -10.27 -14.42
C GLU A 79 -9.66 -11.76 -14.25
N TYR A 80 -8.62 -12.59 -14.07
CA TYR A 80 -8.79 -14.03 -13.87
C TYR A 80 -9.69 -14.33 -12.67
N TRP A 81 -9.42 -13.73 -11.52
CA TRP A 81 -10.20 -13.99 -10.30
C TRP A 81 -11.62 -13.45 -10.38
N LEU A 82 -11.86 -12.32 -11.06
CA LEU A 82 -13.22 -11.84 -11.32
C LEU A 82 -14.00 -12.82 -12.22
N ASN A 83 -13.37 -13.32 -13.29
CA ASN A 83 -13.97 -14.33 -14.15
C ASN A 83 -14.21 -15.66 -13.41
N PHE A 84 -13.42 -15.95 -12.39
CA PHE A 84 -13.60 -17.13 -11.53
C PHE A 84 -14.73 -16.98 -10.52
N GLY A 85 -15.24 -15.74 -10.31
CA GLY A 85 -16.41 -15.46 -9.47
C GLY A 85 -16.15 -14.58 -8.26
N ALA A 86 -15.03 -13.88 -8.20
CA ALA A 86 -14.82 -12.84 -7.18
C ALA A 86 -15.72 -11.63 -7.46
N ASP A 87 -16.30 -11.04 -6.40
CA ASP A 87 -17.19 -9.87 -6.50
C ASP A 87 -16.43 -8.53 -6.56
N GLY A 88 -15.13 -8.55 -6.35
CA GLY A 88 -14.30 -7.33 -6.35
C GLY A 88 -12.91 -7.53 -5.76
N TRP A 89 -12.29 -6.41 -5.39
CA TRP A 89 -10.92 -6.40 -4.91
C TRP A 89 -10.77 -5.55 -3.64
N ARG A 90 -10.13 -6.11 -2.63
CA ARG A 90 -9.52 -5.36 -1.54
C ARG A 90 -8.03 -5.21 -1.84
N LEU A 91 -7.56 -3.99 -1.94
CA LEU A 91 -6.18 -3.66 -2.26
C LEU A 91 -5.42 -3.31 -0.98
N ASP A 92 -4.34 -4.03 -0.73
CA ASP A 92 -3.48 -3.84 0.43
C ASP A 92 -2.63 -2.58 0.25
N VAL A 93 -2.73 -1.64 1.19
CA VAL A 93 -1.98 -0.37 1.23
C VAL A 93 -1.67 0.28 -0.12
N PRO A 94 -2.65 0.45 -1.00
CA PRO A 94 -2.42 0.90 -2.38
C PRO A 94 -1.90 2.35 -2.47
N SER A 95 -1.97 3.12 -1.40
CA SER A 95 -1.37 4.45 -1.29
C SER A 95 0.15 4.43 -1.38
N GLU A 96 0.78 3.30 -1.04
CA GLU A 96 2.23 3.09 -1.13
C GLU A 96 2.74 2.88 -2.56
N ILE A 97 1.84 2.66 -3.51
CA ILE A 97 2.16 2.65 -4.94
C ILE A 97 1.95 4.07 -5.47
N ASN A 98 3.03 4.83 -5.66
CA ASN A 98 2.93 6.21 -6.13
C ASN A 98 2.76 6.28 -7.67
N ASP A 99 1.66 5.68 -8.16
CA ASP A 99 1.33 5.61 -9.59
C ASP A 99 -0.19 5.65 -9.80
N ASP A 100 -0.73 6.85 -9.98
CA ASP A 100 -2.17 7.05 -10.26
C ASP A 100 -2.58 6.40 -11.58
N SER A 101 -1.69 6.37 -12.57
CA SER A 101 -1.99 5.79 -13.88
C SER A 101 -2.21 4.28 -13.78
N PHE A 102 -1.41 3.60 -12.97
CA PHE A 102 -1.56 2.18 -12.68
C PHE A 102 -2.91 1.88 -12.02
N ARG A 103 -3.32 2.67 -11.03
CA ARG A 103 -4.61 2.47 -10.32
C ARG A 103 -5.81 2.75 -11.23
N ARG A 104 -5.74 3.78 -12.09
CA ARG A 104 -6.79 4.05 -13.08
C ARG A 104 -6.93 2.93 -14.10
N GLU A 105 -5.81 2.42 -14.60
CA GLU A 105 -5.80 1.28 -15.52
C GLU A 105 -6.33 0.02 -14.85
N PHE A 106 -5.92 -0.26 -13.61
CA PHE A 106 -6.47 -1.36 -12.80
C PHE A 106 -8.00 -1.28 -12.72
N ARG A 107 -8.54 -0.10 -12.36
CA ARG A 107 -9.99 0.11 -12.33
C ARG A 107 -10.64 -0.15 -13.69
N GLN A 108 -10.09 0.41 -14.75
CA GLN A 108 -10.63 0.22 -16.10
C GLN A 108 -10.71 -1.26 -16.48
N ARG A 109 -9.66 -2.02 -16.21
CA ARG A 109 -9.60 -3.45 -16.49
C ARG A 109 -10.60 -4.24 -15.66
N VAL A 110 -10.66 -3.98 -14.36
CA VAL A 110 -11.62 -4.62 -13.44
C VAL A 110 -13.07 -4.34 -13.85
N LYS A 111 -13.41 -3.09 -14.11
CA LYS A 111 -14.77 -2.68 -14.51
C LYS A 111 -15.15 -3.14 -15.92
N ALA A 112 -14.18 -3.42 -16.79
CA ALA A 112 -14.44 -4.02 -18.11
C ALA A 112 -14.85 -5.49 -18.00
N VAL A 113 -14.36 -6.23 -17.00
CA VAL A 113 -14.79 -7.61 -16.74
C VAL A 113 -16.16 -7.63 -16.04
N ASN A 114 -16.33 -6.82 -15.02
CA ASN A 114 -17.58 -6.71 -14.28
C ASN A 114 -17.76 -5.27 -13.79
N SER A 115 -18.73 -4.54 -14.34
CA SER A 115 -19.02 -3.14 -13.97
C SER A 115 -19.37 -2.97 -12.49
N ASP A 116 -19.94 -4.00 -11.87
CA ASP A 116 -20.38 -4.00 -10.49
C ASP A 116 -19.28 -4.47 -9.51
N ALA A 117 -18.15 -4.95 -10.03
CA ALA A 117 -17.03 -5.37 -9.19
C ALA A 117 -16.58 -4.23 -8.26
N TYR A 118 -16.54 -4.50 -6.96
CA TYR A 118 -16.25 -3.50 -5.94
C TYR A 118 -14.74 -3.40 -5.70
N ILE A 119 -14.19 -2.18 -5.76
CA ILE A 119 -12.77 -1.92 -5.52
C ILE A 119 -12.64 -1.11 -4.24
N VAL A 120 -12.09 -1.72 -3.19
CA VAL A 120 -11.84 -1.07 -1.90
C VAL A 120 -10.35 -1.02 -1.58
N GLY A 121 -9.83 0.19 -1.30
CA GLY A 121 -8.44 0.40 -0.89
C GLY A 121 -8.27 0.36 0.63
N GLU A 122 -7.21 -0.27 1.11
CA GLU A 122 -6.79 -0.12 2.50
C GLU A 122 -5.95 1.16 2.63
N ILE A 123 -6.58 2.26 2.97
CA ILE A 123 -5.92 3.56 3.18
C ILE A 123 -6.25 4.05 4.58
N TRP A 124 -5.22 4.39 5.35
CA TRP A 124 -5.33 4.69 6.78
C TRP A 124 -5.52 6.18 7.09
N HIS A 125 -5.41 7.02 6.09
CA HIS A 125 -5.50 8.48 6.21
C HIS A 125 -6.58 9.05 5.28
N GLU A 126 -6.66 10.37 5.18
CA GLU A 126 -7.55 11.04 4.26
C GLU A 126 -7.37 10.50 2.83
N SER A 127 -8.48 10.14 2.17
CA SER A 127 -8.47 9.34 0.95
C SER A 127 -9.31 9.92 -0.19
N GLN A 128 -9.82 11.14 -0.06
CA GLN A 128 -10.63 11.79 -1.08
C GLN A 128 -9.98 11.77 -2.48
N ARG A 129 -8.65 11.87 -2.53
CA ARG A 129 -7.85 11.81 -3.75
C ARG A 129 -8.15 10.56 -4.60
N TRP A 130 -8.39 9.42 -3.97
CA TRP A 130 -8.60 8.14 -4.65
C TRP A 130 -10.07 7.80 -4.91
N LEU A 131 -10.99 8.62 -4.39
CA LEU A 131 -12.44 8.43 -4.46
C LEU A 131 -13.11 9.36 -5.47
N GLN A 132 -12.37 9.87 -6.44
CA GLN A 132 -12.90 10.76 -7.49
C GLN A 132 -13.65 10.01 -8.61
N GLY A 133 -13.89 8.71 -8.45
CA GLY A 133 -14.57 7.86 -9.43
C GLY A 133 -13.65 7.20 -10.43
N ASP A 134 -12.37 7.50 -10.41
CA ASP A 134 -11.37 7.04 -11.38
C ASP A 134 -10.39 5.97 -10.85
N GLN A 135 -10.38 5.71 -9.53
CA GLN A 135 -9.48 4.74 -8.91
C GLN A 135 -10.23 3.72 -8.06
N PHE A 136 -10.74 4.09 -6.87
CA PHE A 136 -11.44 3.16 -6.00
C PHE A 136 -12.92 3.52 -5.88
N ASP A 137 -13.76 2.52 -5.54
CA ASP A 137 -15.16 2.76 -5.19
C ASP A 137 -15.29 3.19 -3.73
N ALA A 138 -14.37 2.71 -2.87
CA ALA A 138 -14.32 3.04 -1.46
C ALA A 138 -12.94 2.80 -0.88
N VAL A 139 -12.77 3.20 0.37
CA VAL A 139 -11.62 2.83 1.23
C VAL A 139 -12.11 2.26 2.55
N MET A 140 -11.25 1.49 3.21
CA MET A 140 -11.51 1.04 4.57
C MET A 140 -11.45 2.27 5.49
N ASN A 141 -12.60 2.63 6.09
CA ASN A 141 -12.73 3.90 6.80
C ASN A 141 -12.15 3.85 8.22
N TYR A 142 -10.82 3.87 8.30
CA TYR A 142 -10.10 3.90 9.58
C TYR A 142 -10.36 5.17 10.39
N LEU A 143 -10.59 6.31 9.73
CA LEU A 143 -10.81 7.58 10.40
C LEU A 143 -12.13 7.59 11.20
N VAL A 144 -13.22 7.08 10.60
CA VAL A 144 -14.50 6.94 11.31
C VAL A 144 -14.38 5.89 12.42
N THR A 145 -13.72 4.76 12.14
CA THR A 145 -13.46 3.75 13.17
C THR A 145 -12.72 4.33 14.37
N ALA A 146 -11.70 5.14 14.11
CA ALA A 146 -10.94 5.81 15.16
C ALA A 146 -11.81 6.78 15.99
N ALA A 147 -12.65 7.57 15.33
CA ALA A 147 -13.54 8.50 16.01
C ALA A 147 -14.54 7.76 16.91
N LEU A 148 -15.15 6.69 16.38
CA LEU A 148 -16.08 5.86 17.14
C LEU A 148 -15.43 5.18 18.34
N MET A 149 -14.26 4.57 18.13
CA MET A 149 -13.52 3.90 19.21
C MET A 149 -13.06 4.90 20.28
N GLY A 150 -12.56 6.07 19.87
CA GLY A 150 -12.16 7.14 20.79
C GLY A 150 -13.33 7.64 21.63
N TRP A 151 -14.53 7.73 21.05
CA TRP A 151 -15.73 8.12 21.77
C TRP A 151 -16.25 7.05 22.74
N LEU A 152 -16.27 5.78 22.27
CA LEU A 152 -16.85 4.67 23.05
C LEU A 152 -15.91 4.16 24.16
N ILE A 153 -14.59 4.12 23.91
CA ILE A 153 -13.61 3.47 24.79
C ILE A 153 -12.70 4.53 25.46
N GLY A 154 -12.63 5.73 24.91
CA GLY A 154 -11.79 6.81 25.42
C GLY A 154 -10.31 6.44 25.42
N ASP A 155 -9.64 6.72 26.55
CA ASP A 155 -8.19 6.49 26.70
C ASP A 155 -7.80 5.01 26.84
N ASN A 156 -8.75 4.08 26.82
CA ASN A 156 -8.50 2.64 26.90
C ASN A 156 -8.14 1.99 25.54
N LEU A 157 -7.94 2.79 24.50
CA LEU A 157 -7.50 2.28 23.21
C LEU A 157 -6.11 1.66 23.31
N PRO A 158 -5.89 0.48 22.74
CA PRO A 158 -4.56 -0.13 22.68
C PRO A 158 -3.54 0.78 21.99
N SER A 159 -2.32 0.85 22.51
CA SER A 159 -1.27 1.76 22.01
C SER A 159 -0.94 1.58 20.52
N TYR A 160 -1.13 0.40 19.97
CA TYR A 160 -0.93 0.14 18.53
C TYR A 160 -1.97 0.83 17.62
N ALA A 161 -3.16 1.12 18.14
CA ALA A 161 -4.20 1.85 17.38
C ALA A 161 -3.81 3.31 17.14
N PHE A 162 -2.83 3.84 17.87
CA PHE A 162 -2.36 5.21 17.79
C PHE A 162 -1.22 5.45 16.78
N GLN A 163 -0.69 4.40 16.17
CA GLN A 163 0.47 4.51 15.26
C GLN A 163 0.09 4.89 13.83
N ILE A 164 -1.20 5.09 13.56
CA ILE A 164 -1.72 5.33 12.22
C ILE A 164 -1.92 6.84 12.00
N GLY A 165 -0.90 7.54 11.57
CA GLY A 165 -0.93 8.91 11.04
C GLY A 165 -1.66 9.97 11.90
N ASP A 166 -2.51 10.78 11.28
CA ASP A 166 -3.31 11.85 11.94
C ASP A 166 -4.43 11.34 12.89
N PHE A 167 -4.45 10.07 13.15
CA PHE A 167 -5.33 9.38 14.08
C PHE A 167 -5.40 10.07 15.45
N HIS A 168 -4.28 10.60 15.92
CA HIS A 168 -4.21 11.36 17.18
C HIS A 168 -5.13 12.57 17.25
N LYS A 169 -5.42 13.21 16.13
CA LYS A 169 -6.32 14.40 16.10
C LYS A 169 -7.78 13.99 16.24
N VAL A 170 -8.15 12.85 15.67
CA VAL A 170 -9.53 12.33 15.70
C VAL A 170 -9.86 11.71 17.05
N LEU A 171 -8.89 11.00 17.67
CA LEU A 171 -9.07 10.32 18.95
C LEU A 171 -9.20 11.26 20.17
N ARG A 172 -8.83 12.51 20.06
CA ARG A 172 -8.96 13.50 21.14
C ARG A 172 -10.33 14.19 21.20
N ALA A 173 -11.34 13.65 20.55
CA ALA A 173 -12.71 14.12 20.75
C ALA A 173 -13.18 13.73 22.16
N THR A 174 -13.05 14.64 23.11
CA THR A 174 -13.35 14.39 24.53
C THR A 174 -14.81 14.57 24.90
N ASN A 175 -15.64 15.01 23.95
CA ASN A 175 -17.08 15.22 24.17
C ASN A 175 -17.87 15.01 22.86
N ALA A 176 -19.19 14.84 23.00
CA ALA A 176 -20.11 14.56 21.89
C ALA A 176 -20.12 15.64 20.79
N ALA A 177 -19.91 16.90 21.13
CA ALA A 177 -19.85 17.99 20.15
C ALA A 177 -18.62 17.88 19.28
N GLN A 178 -17.44 17.65 19.88
CA GLN A 178 -16.19 17.43 19.15
C GLN A 178 -16.26 16.18 18.28
N PHE A 179 -16.95 15.14 18.73
CA PHE A 179 -17.20 13.94 17.94
C PHE A 179 -18.09 14.24 16.73
N GLY A 180 -19.20 15.00 16.93
CA GLY A 180 -20.09 15.44 15.85
C GLY A 180 -19.35 16.22 14.78
N ASP A 181 -18.59 17.25 15.18
CA ASP A 181 -17.77 18.07 14.27
C ASP A 181 -16.77 17.22 13.46
N ARG A 182 -16.19 16.18 14.08
CA ARG A 182 -15.25 15.28 13.43
C ARG A 182 -15.94 14.32 12.45
N ILE A 183 -17.10 13.81 12.81
CA ILE A 183 -17.90 12.98 11.90
C ILE A 183 -18.37 13.79 10.70
N ASP A 184 -18.86 15.02 10.92
CA ASP A 184 -19.26 15.90 9.83
C ASP A 184 -18.09 16.21 8.89
N TYR A 185 -16.92 16.44 9.42
CA TYR A 185 -15.69 16.59 8.62
C TYR A 185 -15.40 15.33 7.79
N LEU A 186 -15.48 14.15 8.41
CA LEU A 186 -15.19 12.88 7.74
C LEU A 186 -16.24 12.45 6.71
N LEU A 187 -17.49 12.86 6.89
CA LEU A 187 -18.58 12.57 5.94
C LEU A 187 -18.60 13.55 4.75
N ASN A 188 -17.95 14.70 4.88
CA ASN A 188 -17.84 15.71 3.83
C ASN A 188 -16.50 15.66 3.07
N LEU A 189 -15.62 14.70 3.40
CA LEU A 189 -14.42 14.39 2.64
C LEU A 189 -14.73 13.48 1.46
#